data_f6a39494cce6c1b11eaeeffc0a85ad91
#
_entry.id   f6a39494cce6c1b11eaeeffc0a85ad91
#
_cell.length_a   1.000
_cell.length_b   1.000
_cell.length_c   1.000
_cell.angle_alpha   90.00
_cell.angle_beta   90.00
_cell.angle_gamma   90.00
#
_symmetry.space_group_name_H-M   'P 1'
#
loop_
_entity.id
_entity.type
_entity.pdbx_description
1 polymer ?
#
loop_
_entity_poly.entity_id
_entity_poly.type
_entity_poly.pdbx_seq_one_letter_code
_entity_poly.pdbx_strand_id
1 'polypeptide(L)'
;MFGIFKKSKVVRKSEDKYSSTETKRYNGQKVKIKSGTSRSRTRKEDYKKANRQTWFRETPLPVPFVDRKQMLISFKGGSSKIAILEGATLVEYYTAEAKSKSLVGNIYLGKVKNILPGMEAAFVSIGEEKNGVLYVADVSNSKRNSKIENLLKQEQEILVQVVKDAMGEKGARLTGQISFPGRYLVLIPNSSTKGISRRLPDEERNRLDKIIRKIKPDGFGVIVRTAAEGVSEESLKNDIDKLISEWEATSSKDSGSAPVLIHEEPDISIKVIREHLNSGFKKLLIENNKQFDNVKQYISDTSPELSGIVEKYEDSLDLFERYHIEDQIKKALDRKVWLPSGGHLIIDRTEALTVIDVNTGKFVGKDSLEQTVFENNLEAAEEIARQLRLRDIGGIIVIDFIDMETQRRQQELLNKFKQELAKDKTRTQVFEISRLGLVEMTRKNVSAGLIESFSDECEECNGRGLIIGDIFSNNSVDTDLLETDVVVE
;
A
#
# COMPACT_ATOMS: atom_id res chain seq x y z
N MET A 1 48.87 13.37 -34.40
CA MET A 1 49.64 14.10 -33.38
C MET A 1 49.41 13.44 -32.05
N PHE A 2 50.48 12.87 -31.51
CA PHE A 2 50.49 12.08 -30.27
C PHE A 2 50.49 12.99 -29.05
N GLY A 3 49.73 12.66 -28.01
CA GLY A 3 49.83 13.26 -26.70
C GLY A 3 49.71 12.20 -25.61
N ILE A 4 50.89 11.80 -25.11
CA ILE A 4 51.11 10.81 -24.05
C ILE A 4 50.79 11.44 -22.70
N PHE A 5 49.94 10.83 -21.87
CA PHE A 5 49.86 11.15 -20.43
C PHE A 5 50.42 10.04 -19.59
N LYS A 6 51.45 10.42 -18.83
CA LYS A 6 52.24 9.60 -17.91
C LYS A 6 51.46 9.25 -16.64
N LYS A 7 51.54 7.98 -16.21
CA LYS A 7 51.16 7.49 -14.88
C LYS A 7 52.12 8.09 -13.85
N SER A 8 51.55 8.74 -12.80
CA SER A 8 52.27 9.07 -11.57
C SER A 8 51.97 8.04 -10.49
N LYS A 9 53.04 7.42 -9.96
CA LYS A 9 53.03 6.56 -8.79
C LYS A 9 52.81 7.38 -7.53
N VAL A 10 51.83 6.99 -6.70
CA VAL A 10 51.70 7.53 -5.34
C VAL A 10 52.55 6.68 -4.41
N VAL A 11 53.55 7.37 -3.84
CA VAL A 11 54.44 6.85 -2.78
C VAL A 11 53.70 7.02 -1.43
N ARG A 12 53.54 5.94 -0.68
CA ARG A 12 53.15 5.96 0.73
C ARG A 12 54.27 6.56 1.56
N LYS A 13 53.99 7.61 2.33
CA LYS A 13 54.83 8.08 3.42
C LYS A 13 54.15 7.81 4.76
N SER A 14 54.97 7.27 5.69
CA SER A 14 54.69 6.92 7.06
C SER A 14 54.24 8.11 7.92
N GLU A 15 53.37 7.84 8.88
CA GLU A 15 52.90 8.75 9.91
C GLU A 15 54.02 9.00 10.93
N ASP A 16 54.45 10.24 11.07
CA ASP A 16 55.19 10.72 12.24
C ASP A 16 54.27 11.54 13.15
N LYS A 17 54.26 11.15 14.42
CA LYS A 17 53.54 11.79 15.50
C LYS A 17 54.19 13.13 15.85
N TYR A 18 53.49 14.21 15.68
CA TYR A 18 53.85 15.48 16.34
C TYR A 18 52.68 15.95 17.22
N SER A 19 52.91 15.98 18.54
CA SER A 19 52.09 16.63 19.51
C SER A 19 52.58 18.07 19.63
N SER A 20 51.85 19.04 19.11
CA SER A 20 52.15 20.47 19.34
C SER A 20 51.32 21.00 20.53
N THR A 21 52.00 21.49 21.54
CA THR A 21 51.41 22.16 22.69
C THR A 21 51.47 23.65 22.39
N GLU A 22 50.37 24.34 22.10
CA GLU A 22 50.32 25.82 22.01
C GLU A 22 50.04 26.41 23.39
N THR A 23 50.86 27.38 23.77
CA THR A 23 50.70 28.15 24.99
C THR A 23 50.18 29.56 24.64
N LYS A 24 48.99 29.91 25.06
CA LYS A 24 48.45 31.27 24.93
C LYS A 24 48.38 31.94 26.28
N ARG A 25 48.76 33.23 26.34
CA ARG A 25 48.66 34.08 27.55
C ARG A 25 47.31 34.78 27.57
N TYR A 26 46.57 34.61 28.67
CA TYR A 26 45.39 35.40 28.98
C TYR A 26 45.57 35.95 30.40
N ASN A 27 45.39 37.25 30.59
CA ASN A 27 45.47 37.97 31.88
C ASN A 27 46.69 37.64 32.75
N GLY A 28 47.89 37.60 32.14
CA GLY A 28 49.14 37.48 32.90
C GLY A 28 49.50 36.11 33.42
N GLN A 29 48.69 35.10 33.30
CA GLN A 29 48.98 33.74 33.73
C GLN A 29 49.10 32.77 32.53
N LYS A 30 50.13 31.86 32.62
CA LYS A 30 50.34 30.83 31.61
C LYS A 30 49.41 29.65 31.86
N VAL A 31 48.43 29.43 30.96
CA VAL A 31 47.54 28.23 30.98
C VAL A 31 47.94 27.27 29.88
N LYS A 32 48.27 26.04 30.25
CA LYS A 32 48.53 24.93 29.31
C LYS A 32 47.22 24.31 28.88
N ILE A 33 46.85 24.50 27.62
CA ILE A 33 45.69 23.85 27.02
C ILE A 33 46.16 22.59 26.34
N LYS A 34 45.79 21.39 26.87
CA LYS A 34 45.94 20.13 26.16
C LYS A 34 44.85 19.99 25.11
N SER A 35 45.23 20.05 23.84
CA SER A 35 44.29 19.73 22.72
C SER A 35 44.05 18.20 22.69
N GLY A 36 42.93 17.78 23.22
CA GLY A 36 42.47 16.38 23.15
C GLY A 36 41.87 16.07 21.78
N THR A 37 42.65 15.48 20.91
CA THR A 37 42.17 14.84 19.65
C THR A 37 41.67 13.44 19.95
N SER A 38 40.43 13.31 20.48
CA SER A 38 39.70 12.03 20.53
C SER A 38 38.18 12.17 20.54
N ARG A 39 37.60 13.14 19.78
CA ARG A 39 36.15 13.35 19.75
C ARG A 39 35.46 13.08 18.41
N SER A 40 36.14 12.59 17.39
CA SER A 40 35.50 12.39 16.08
C SER A 40 35.07 10.93 15.78
N ARG A 41 35.61 9.91 16.48
CA ARG A 41 35.17 8.53 16.29
C ARG A 41 33.96 8.12 17.14
N THR A 42 33.91 8.56 18.40
CA THR A 42 32.76 8.33 19.29
C THR A 42 31.48 9.01 18.80
N ARG A 43 31.56 10.21 18.25
CA ARG A 43 30.38 10.91 17.73
C ARG A 43 29.72 10.26 16.51
N LYS A 44 30.48 9.55 15.65
CA LYS A 44 29.93 8.77 14.53
C LYS A 44 29.33 7.44 14.98
N GLU A 45 29.83 6.83 16.03
CA GLU A 45 29.26 5.60 16.59
C GLU A 45 28.03 5.91 17.46
N ASP A 46 28.04 7.01 18.18
CA ASP A 46 26.87 7.48 18.95
C ASP A 46 25.75 7.96 18.04
N TYR A 47 26.06 8.61 16.90
CA TYR A 47 25.06 8.96 15.86
C TYR A 47 24.52 7.71 15.15
N LYS A 48 25.33 6.66 14.94
CA LYS A 48 24.86 5.38 14.40
C LYS A 48 24.06 4.58 15.42
N LYS A 49 24.36 4.68 16.71
CA LYS A 49 23.57 4.06 17.80
C LYS A 49 22.29 4.83 18.04
N ALA A 50 22.30 6.16 18.07
CA ALA A 50 21.10 7.00 18.18
C ALA A 50 20.16 6.78 16.98
N ASN A 51 20.66 6.73 15.74
CA ASN A 51 19.87 6.41 14.56
C ASN A 51 19.40 4.95 14.46
N ARG A 52 19.97 4.02 15.26
CA ARG A 52 19.43 2.65 15.40
C ARG A 52 18.40 2.48 16.51
N GLN A 53 18.31 3.42 17.45
CA GLN A 53 17.36 3.36 18.57
C GLN A 53 16.10 4.20 18.39
N THR A 54 16.02 5.08 17.40
CA THR A 54 14.85 5.94 17.13
C THR A 54 13.99 5.48 15.96
N TRP A 55 14.02 4.21 15.57
CA TRP A 55 12.85 3.60 14.96
C TRP A 55 11.86 3.39 16.10
N PHE A 56 11.08 4.44 16.37
CA PHE A 56 9.97 4.36 17.32
C PHE A 56 9.20 3.08 17.03
N ARG A 57 9.23 2.14 17.97
CA ARG A 57 8.21 1.14 18.10
C ARG A 57 6.98 1.92 18.59
N GLU A 58 6.29 2.59 17.68
CA GLU A 58 4.93 3.02 17.96
C GLU A 58 4.18 1.73 18.28
N THR A 59 3.76 1.59 19.50
CA THR A 59 2.78 0.58 19.88
C THR A 59 1.59 0.81 18.99
N PRO A 60 1.13 -0.19 18.21
CA PRO A 60 -0.02 0.01 17.35
C PRO A 60 -1.15 0.54 18.23
N LEU A 61 -1.72 1.68 17.84
CA LEU A 61 -2.90 2.18 18.54
C LEU A 61 -3.99 1.11 18.43
N PRO A 62 -4.73 0.82 19.52
CA PRO A 62 -5.82 -0.14 19.46
C PRO A 62 -6.81 0.32 18.39
N VAL A 63 -7.09 -0.56 17.42
CA VAL A 63 -8.06 -0.28 16.35
C VAL A 63 -9.43 -0.08 17.00
N PRO A 64 -10.08 1.09 16.82
CA PRO A 64 -11.41 1.31 17.37
C PRO A 64 -12.37 0.24 16.84
N PHE A 65 -13.14 -0.38 17.75
CA PHE A 65 -14.14 -1.36 17.36
C PHE A 65 -15.33 -0.65 16.68
N VAL A 66 -15.50 -0.90 15.37
CA VAL A 66 -16.63 -0.35 14.61
C VAL A 66 -17.76 -1.37 14.63
N ASP A 67 -18.76 -1.13 15.46
CA ASP A 67 -19.82 -2.10 15.83
C ASP A 67 -20.87 -2.38 14.74
N ARG A 68 -20.69 -1.94 13.47
CA ARG A 68 -21.72 -2.09 12.43
C ARG A 68 -21.14 -2.26 11.04
N LYS A 69 -20.15 -3.14 10.87
CA LYS A 69 -19.62 -3.43 9.53
C LYS A 69 -20.55 -4.34 8.76
N GLN A 70 -20.75 -4.04 7.49
CA GLN A 70 -21.49 -4.87 6.54
C GLN A 70 -20.64 -5.09 5.29
N MET A 71 -20.76 -6.25 4.68
CA MET A 71 -20.16 -6.55 3.39
C MET A 71 -21.26 -6.92 2.41
N LEU A 72 -21.25 -6.29 1.25
CA LEU A 72 -22.21 -6.51 0.17
C LEU A 72 -21.46 -7.08 -1.03
N ILE A 73 -21.96 -8.16 -1.60
CA ILE A 73 -21.40 -8.81 -2.80
C ILE A 73 -22.48 -8.85 -3.88
N SER A 74 -22.26 -8.10 -4.95
CA SER A 74 -23.07 -8.14 -6.16
C SER A 74 -22.29 -8.79 -7.28
N PHE A 75 -22.97 -9.61 -8.07
CA PHE A 75 -22.40 -10.30 -9.22
C PHE A 75 -23.31 -10.10 -10.44
N LYS A 76 -22.93 -9.16 -11.30
CA LYS A 76 -23.70 -8.81 -12.52
C LYS A 76 -22.80 -8.66 -13.73
N GLY A 77 -23.30 -9.12 -14.88
CA GLY A 77 -22.59 -8.96 -16.16
C GLY A 77 -21.21 -9.63 -16.21
N GLY A 78 -20.98 -10.66 -15.38
CA GLY A 78 -19.66 -11.29 -15.25
C GLY A 78 -18.67 -10.56 -14.36
N SER A 79 -19.05 -9.44 -13.76
CA SER A 79 -18.23 -8.66 -12.82
C SER A 79 -18.64 -8.94 -11.39
N SER A 80 -17.65 -9.15 -10.50
CA SER A 80 -17.84 -9.21 -9.05
C SER A 80 -17.59 -7.83 -8.46
N LYS A 81 -18.55 -7.29 -7.72
CA LYS A 81 -18.44 -6.00 -7.02
C LYS A 81 -18.66 -6.23 -5.54
N ILE A 82 -17.74 -5.77 -4.71
CA ILE A 82 -17.79 -5.92 -3.26
C ILE A 82 -17.70 -4.54 -2.61
N ALA A 83 -18.63 -4.25 -1.71
CA ALA A 83 -18.67 -3.01 -0.94
C ALA A 83 -18.59 -3.33 0.56
N ILE A 84 -17.71 -2.64 1.28
CA ILE A 84 -17.64 -2.70 2.74
C ILE A 84 -18.15 -1.39 3.30
N LEU A 85 -19.14 -1.49 4.20
CA LEU A 85 -19.75 -0.35 4.87
C LEU A 85 -19.44 -0.34 6.35
N GLU A 86 -19.28 0.85 6.90
CA GLU A 86 -19.34 1.15 8.33
C GLU A 86 -20.61 1.95 8.61
N GLY A 87 -21.63 1.29 9.19
CA GLY A 87 -22.99 1.83 9.21
C GLY A 87 -23.62 1.87 7.81
N ALA A 88 -23.96 3.07 7.34
CA ALA A 88 -24.45 3.32 5.97
C ALA A 88 -23.36 3.85 5.03
N THR A 89 -22.15 4.09 5.55
CA THR A 89 -21.09 4.76 4.81
C THR A 89 -20.16 3.74 4.14
N LEU A 90 -19.93 3.92 2.84
CA LEU A 90 -18.98 3.12 2.06
C LEU A 90 -17.55 3.49 2.45
N VAL A 91 -16.76 2.48 2.82
CA VAL A 91 -15.38 2.66 3.26
C VAL A 91 -14.35 1.92 2.43
N GLU A 92 -14.75 0.87 1.74
CA GLU A 92 -13.88 0.14 0.82
C GLU A 92 -14.72 -0.44 -0.33
N TYR A 93 -14.18 -0.43 -1.53
CA TYR A 93 -14.82 -0.96 -2.72
C TYR A 93 -13.83 -1.78 -3.55
N TYR A 94 -14.27 -2.94 -3.99
CA TYR A 94 -13.49 -3.86 -4.81
C TYR A 94 -14.29 -4.29 -6.02
N THR A 95 -13.65 -4.33 -7.17
CA THR A 95 -14.25 -4.83 -8.41
C THR A 95 -13.30 -5.75 -9.15
N ALA A 96 -13.84 -6.77 -9.80
CA ALA A 96 -13.13 -7.56 -10.78
C ALA A 96 -14.03 -7.71 -12.00
N GLU A 97 -13.56 -7.22 -13.12
CA GLU A 97 -14.22 -7.43 -14.41
C GLU A 97 -13.84 -8.78 -14.99
N ALA A 98 -14.81 -9.42 -15.65
CA ALA A 98 -14.58 -10.74 -16.29
C ALA A 98 -13.50 -10.70 -17.38
N LYS A 99 -13.28 -9.52 -18.00
CA LYS A 99 -12.31 -9.32 -19.09
C LYS A 99 -10.89 -9.03 -18.62
N SER A 100 -10.69 -8.54 -17.39
CA SER A 100 -9.39 -8.19 -16.82
C SER A 100 -9.15 -8.93 -15.51
N LYS A 101 -9.14 -10.27 -15.58
CA LYS A 101 -8.91 -11.10 -14.40
C LYS A 101 -7.48 -10.88 -13.89
N SER A 102 -7.32 -10.38 -12.68
CA SER A 102 -6.02 -10.25 -12.03
C SER A 102 -5.35 -11.63 -11.90
N LEU A 103 -4.09 -11.69 -12.27
CA LEU A 103 -3.26 -12.90 -12.16
C LEU A 103 -2.59 -13.01 -10.79
N VAL A 104 -2.70 -11.99 -9.93
CA VAL A 104 -2.05 -11.93 -8.61
C VAL A 104 -2.48 -13.09 -7.74
N GLY A 105 -1.49 -13.87 -7.26
CA GLY A 105 -1.67 -15.08 -6.49
C GLY A 105 -1.56 -16.38 -7.33
N ASN A 106 -1.82 -16.32 -8.62
CA ASN A 106 -1.70 -17.48 -9.50
C ASN A 106 -0.26 -18.02 -9.51
N ILE A 107 -0.12 -19.34 -9.57
CA ILE A 107 1.15 -20.04 -9.61
C ILE A 107 1.29 -20.72 -10.97
N TYR A 108 2.40 -20.46 -11.63
CA TYR A 108 2.74 -21.00 -12.94
C TYR A 108 4.03 -21.83 -12.89
N LEU A 109 4.10 -22.88 -13.65
CA LEU A 109 5.37 -23.41 -14.11
C LEU A 109 5.79 -22.52 -15.29
N GLY A 110 6.70 -21.58 -15.05
CA GLY A 110 7.18 -20.63 -16.04
C GLY A 110 8.49 -21.07 -16.67
N LYS A 111 8.83 -20.45 -17.81
CA LYS A 111 10.05 -20.72 -18.55
C LYS A 111 10.93 -19.49 -18.65
N VAL A 112 12.15 -19.57 -18.18
CA VAL A 112 13.12 -18.46 -18.21
C VAL A 112 13.49 -18.16 -19.66
N LYS A 113 13.20 -16.95 -20.13
CA LYS A 113 13.50 -16.51 -21.49
C LYS A 113 14.84 -15.76 -21.55
N ASN A 114 14.99 -14.74 -20.77
CA ASN A 114 16.19 -13.90 -20.75
C ASN A 114 16.68 -13.65 -19.34
N ILE A 115 18.00 -13.63 -19.15
CA ILE A 115 18.64 -13.24 -17.91
C ILE A 115 19.33 -11.89 -18.15
N LEU A 116 19.09 -10.94 -17.26
CA LEU A 116 19.59 -9.57 -17.36
C LEU A 116 20.46 -9.24 -16.12
N PRO A 117 21.77 -9.57 -16.15
CA PRO A 117 22.64 -9.37 -15.00
C PRO A 117 22.72 -7.91 -14.52
N GLY A 118 22.71 -6.94 -15.45
CA GLY A 118 22.76 -5.52 -15.13
C GLY A 118 21.50 -4.97 -14.43
N MET A 119 20.38 -5.70 -14.50
CA MET A 119 19.13 -5.37 -13.79
C MET A 119 18.87 -6.30 -12.59
N GLU A 120 19.76 -7.26 -12.35
CA GLU A 120 19.57 -8.32 -11.34
C GLU A 120 18.22 -9.03 -11.45
N ALA A 121 17.76 -9.28 -12.70
CA ALA A 121 16.44 -9.82 -13.00
C ALA A 121 16.48 -10.84 -14.15
N ALA A 122 15.41 -11.65 -14.24
CA ALA A 122 15.14 -12.54 -15.38
C ALA A 122 13.73 -12.30 -15.90
N PHE A 123 13.56 -12.41 -17.22
CA PHE A 123 12.25 -12.50 -17.85
C PHE A 123 11.80 -13.96 -17.92
N VAL A 124 10.59 -14.21 -17.45
CA VAL A 124 9.99 -15.54 -17.37
C VAL A 124 8.66 -15.54 -18.13
N SER A 125 8.51 -16.44 -19.09
CA SER A 125 7.24 -16.69 -19.76
C SER A 125 6.32 -17.46 -18.85
N ILE A 126 5.10 -16.97 -18.65
CA ILE A 126 4.02 -17.60 -17.88
C ILE A 126 2.82 -17.96 -18.77
N GLY A 127 2.96 -17.82 -20.10
CA GLY A 127 1.88 -18.07 -21.05
C GLY A 127 1.06 -16.83 -21.43
N GLU A 128 1.37 -15.69 -20.82
CA GLU A 128 0.74 -14.40 -21.12
C GLU A 128 1.50 -13.68 -22.24
N GLU A 129 0.87 -12.66 -22.82
CA GLU A 129 1.42 -11.87 -23.94
C GLU A 129 2.76 -11.23 -23.58
N LYS A 130 2.90 -10.72 -22.32
CA LYS A 130 4.13 -10.12 -21.81
C LYS A 130 4.82 -11.05 -20.81
N ASN A 131 6.12 -11.24 -20.96
CA ASN A 131 6.91 -12.00 -20.01
C ASN A 131 6.91 -11.33 -18.64
N GLY A 132 6.78 -12.11 -17.57
CA GLY A 132 6.91 -11.63 -16.21
C GLY A 132 8.36 -11.34 -15.83
N VAL A 133 8.56 -10.50 -14.82
CA VAL A 133 9.88 -10.11 -14.29
C VAL A 133 10.10 -10.75 -12.93
N LEU A 134 11.20 -11.51 -12.81
CA LEU A 134 11.66 -12.13 -11.57
C LEU A 134 12.98 -11.52 -11.15
N TYR A 135 13.01 -10.81 -10.03
CA TYR A 135 14.24 -10.22 -9.48
C TYR A 135 15.04 -11.25 -8.67
N VAL A 136 16.37 -11.07 -8.61
CA VAL A 136 17.28 -11.95 -7.86
C VAL A 136 16.86 -12.14 -6.40
N ALA A 137 16.37 -11.08 -5.75
CA ALA A 137 15.89 -11.13 -4.37
C ALA A 137 14.62 -11.98 -4.18
N ASP A 138 13.85 -12.17 -5.24
CA ASP A 138 12.58 -12.92 -5.26
C ASP A 138 12.76 -14.37 -5.76
N VAL A 139 13.99 -14.79 -6.15
CA VAL A 139 14.29 -16.18 -6.51
C VAL A 139 14.33 -17.05 -5.26
N SER A 140 13.72 -18.24 -5.30
CA SER A 140 13.80 -19.22 -4.21
C SER A 140 15.24 -19.54 -3.85
N ASN A 141 15.54 -19.57 -2.56
CA ASN A 141 16.88 -19.85 -2.03
C ASN A 141 17.97 -18.85 -2.39
N SER A 142 17.62 -17.64 -2.86
CA SER A 142 18.62 -16.61 -3.08
C SER A 142 19.24 -16.18 -1.74
N LYS A 143 20.60 -16.13 -1.72
CA LYS A 143 21.36 -15.62 -0.57
C LYS A 143 21.70 -14.15 -0.80
N ARG A 144 22.02 -13.45 0.26
CA ARG A 144 22.52 -12.07 0.18
C ARG A 144 23.74 -12.03 -0.74
N ASN A 145 23.74 -11.19 -1.77
CA ASN A 145 24.75 -11.06 -2.82
C ASN A 145 24.78 -12.20 -3.86
N SER A 146 23.75 -13.02 -4.01
CA SER A 146 23.64 -13.94 -5.14
C SER A 146 23.47 -13.13 -6.44
N LYS A 147 24.09 -13.62 -7.52
CA LYS A 147 23.89 -13.05 -8.86
C LYS A 147 22.86 -13.89 -9.61
N ILE A 148 22.03 -13.24 -10.42
CA ILE A 148 20.92 -13.88 -11.13
C ILE A 148 21.39 -14.98 -12.07
N GLU A 149 22.53 -14.78 -12.77
CA GLU A 149 23.13 -15.74 -13.69
C GLU A 149 23.66 -17.02 -13.01
N ASN A 150 23.89 -16.98 -11.68
CA ASN A 150 24.29 -18.16 -10.93
C ASN A 150 23.09 -18.96 -10.37
N LEU A 151 21.90 -18.35 -10.36
CA LEU A 151 20.68 -18.94 -9.81
C LEU A 151 19.80 -19.54 -10.90
N LEU A 152 19.78 -18.95 -12.09
CA LEU A 152 18.89 -19.31 -13.18
C LEU A 152 19.67 -19.53 -14.48
N LYS A 153 19.13 -20.42 -15.32
CA LYS A 153 19.62 -20.65 -16.68
C LYS A 153 18.52 -20.32 -17.68
N GLN A 154 18.91 -19.91 -18.88
CA GLN A 154 17.98 -19.71 -19.99
C GLN A 154 17.27 -21.03 -20.32
N GLU A 155 16.00 -20.96 -20.71
CA GLU A 155 15.10 -22.09 -20.99
C GLU A 155 14.81 -23.01 -19.76
N GLN A 156 15.30 -22.67 -18.57
CA GLN A 156 15.00 -23.38 -17.34
C GLN A 156 13.51 -23.23 -16.99
N GLU A 157 12.88 -24.32 -16.59
CA GLU A 157 11.52 -24.31 -16.01
C GLU A 157 11.60 -24.02 -14.52
N ILE A 158 10.77 -23.12 -14.05
CA ILE A 158 10.72 -22.70 -12.64
C ILE A 158 9.29 -22.44 -12.19
N LEU A 159 9.01 -22.78 -10.94
CA LEU A 159 7.73 -22.46 -10.31
C LEU A 159 7.76 -21.02 -9.84
N VAL A 160 6.80 -20.21 -10.29
CA VAL A 160 6.69 -18.79 -9.97
C VAL A 160 5.26 -18.39 -9.61
N GLN A 161 5.12 -17.43 -8.71
CA GLN A 161 3.85 -16.84 -8.32
C GLN A 161 3.79 -15.38 -8.75
N VAL A 162 2.63 -14.93 -9.24
CA VAL A 162 2.42 -13.54 -9.60
C VAL A 162 2.18 -12.69 -8.35
N VAL A 163 2.98 -11.63 -8.18
CA VAL A 163 2.89 -10.69 -7.05
C VAL A 163 2.19 -9.39 -7.43
N LYS A 164 2.36 -8.96 -8.69
CA LYS A 164 1.67 -7.80 -9.26
C LYS A 164 1.34 -8.07 -10.72
N ASP A 165 0.19 -7.59 -11.16
CA ASP A 165 -0.21 -7.64 -12.56
C ASP A 165 0.72 -6.81 -13.46
N ALA A 166 0.68 -7.07 -14.75
CA ALA A 166 1.32 -6.25 -15.76
C ALA A 166 0.70 -4.84 -15.76
N MET A 167 1.53 -3.82 -15.93
CA MET A 167 1.07 -2.43 -15.98
C MET A 167 1.78 -1.69 -17.13
N GLY A 168 1.02 -1.10 -18.03
CA GLY A 168 1.55 -0.42 -19.21
C GLY A 168 2.52 -1.35 -19.97
N GLU A 169 3.73 -0.89 -20.23
CA GLU A 169 4.77 -1.66 -20.94
C GLU A 169 5.47 -2.73 -20.06
N LYS A 170 5.20 -2.76 -18.74
CA LYS A 170 5.88 -3.66 -17.82
C LYS A 170 5.09 -4.96 -17.66
N GLY A 171 5.77 -6.10 -17.80
CA GLY A 171 5.22 -7.41 -17.50
C GLY A 171 4.94 -7.63 -16.00
N ALA A 172 4.18 -8.69 -15.70
CA ALA A 172 3.82 -9.06 -14.33
C ALA A 172 5.07 -9.26 -13.45
N ARG A 173 5.00 -8.83 -12.18
CA ARG A 173 6.07 -9.12 -11.22
C ARG A 173 5.88 -10.51 -10.65
N LEU A 174 6.94 -11.30 -10.66
CA LEU A 174 6.96 -12.68 -10.21
C LEU A 174 7.83 -12.85 -8.96
N THR A 175 7.53 -13.92 -8.20
CA THR A 175 8.39 -14.43 -7.12
C THR A 175 8.50 -15.94 -7.23
N GLY A 176 9.68 -16.50 -6.95
CA GLY A 176 9.88 -17.94 -6.77
C GLY A 176 9.58 -18.40 -5.35
N GLN A 177 9.30 -17.48 -4.43
CA GLN A 177 8.90 -17.77 -3.07
C GLN A 177 7.39 -17.94 -2.99
N ILE A 178 6.93 -19.17 -3.30
CA ILE A 178 5.50 -19.50 -3.32
C ILE A 178 4.91 -19.32 -1.92
N SER A 179 3.71 -18.77 -1.85
CA SER A 179 2.97 -18.58 -0.60
C SER A 179 1.48 -18.88 -0.78
N PHE A 180 0.90 -19.52 0.22
CA PHE A 180 -0.54 -19.80 0.27
C PHE A 180 -1.18 -18.99 1.40
N PRO A 181 -1.98 -17.98 1.06
CA PRO A 181 -2.63 -17.15 2.05
C PRO A 181 -3.90 -17.85 2.59
N GLY A 182 -3.82 -18.35 3.82
CA GLY A 182 -4.96 -18.84 4.58
C GLY A 182 -5.77 -17.72 5.25
N ARG A 183 -6.71 -18.12 6.07
CA ARG A 183 -7.55 -17.22 6.85
C ARG A 183 -6.74 -16.51 7.93
N TYR A 184 -6.01 -17.28 8.74
CA TYR A 184 -5.32 -16.82 9.93
C TYR A 184 -3.81 -16.69 9.74
N LEU A 185 -3.27 -17.37 8.76
CA LEU A 185 -1.83 -17.39 8.48
C LEU A 185 -1.52 -17.51 6.98
N VAL A 186 -0.26 -17.29 6.64
CA VAL A 186 0.28 -17.55 5.30
C VAL A 186 1.29 -18.67 5.43
N LEU A 187 1.15 -19.71 4.63
CA LEU A 187 2.08 -20.83 4.54
C LEU A 187 3.07 -20.58 3.40
N ILE A 188 4.36 -20.82 3.66
CA ILE A 188 5.44 -20.65 2.68
C ILE A 188 6.22 -21.97 2.59
N PRO A 189 6.00 -22.78 1.55
CA PRO A 189 6.75 -24.01 1.36
C PRO A 189 8.26 -23.76 1.22
N ASN A 190 9.07 -24.76 1.63
CA ASN A 190 10.54 -24.73 1.54
C ASN A 190 11.17 -23.49 2.21
N SER A 191 10.60 -23.03 3.32
CA SER A 191 11.04 -21.86 4.06
C SER A 191 11.12 -22.12 5.55
N SER A 192 12.04 -21.44 6.22
CA SER A 192 12.11 -21.40 7.70
C SER A 192 11.49 -20.13 8.28
N THR A 193 10.92 -19.28 7.45
CA THR A 193 10.35 -17.98 7.85
C THR A 193 9.32 -18.15 8.94
N LYS A 194 9.43 -17.31 9.99
CA LYS A 194 8.44 -17.19 11.04
C LYS A 194 8.14 -15.71 11.25
N GLY A 195 6.90 -15.34 11.11
CA GLY A 195 6.44 -13.97 11.31
C GLY A 195 5.11 -13.92 12.03
N ILE A 196 4.86 -12.85 12.78
CA ILE A 196 3.56 -12.55 13.39
C ILE A 196 3.24 -11.09 13.10
N SER A 197 1.99 -10.79 12.75
CA SER A 197 1.54 -9.44 12.44
C SER A 197 1.93 -8.47 13.57
N ARG A 198 2.55 -7.36 13.20
CA ARG A 198 2.94 -6.30 14.14
C ARG A 198 1.75 -5.48 14.64
N ARG A 199 0.58 -5.65 14.05
CA ARG A 199 -0.67 -4.97 14.43
C ARG A 199 -1.35 -5.61 15.63
N LEU A 200 -0.98 -6.84 15.97
CA LEU A 200 -1.47 -7.54 17.14
C LEU A 200 -0.84 -6.98 18.43
N PRO A 201 -1.60 -6.89 19.53
CA PRO A 201 -1.07 -6.55 20.85
C PRO A 201 0.08 -7.48 21.27
N ASP A 202 1.03 -7.00 22.06
CA ASP A 202 2.21 -7.78 22.44
C ASP A 202 1.86 -9.07 23.20
N GLU A 203 0.83 -9.04 24.04
CA GLU A 203 0.33 -10.22 24.76
C GLU A 203 -0.15 -11.30 23.80
N GLU A 204 -0.94 -10.90 22.81
CA GLU A 204 -1.48 -11.79 21.80
C GLU A 204 -0.40 -12.34 20.87
N ARG A 205 0.58 -11.51 20.51
CA ARG A 205 1.75 -11.95 19.75
C ARG A 205 2.56 -13.00 20.48
N ASN A 206 2.73 -12.85 21.81
CA ASN A 206 3.41 -13.82 22.64
C ASN A 206 2.61 -15.13 22.76
N ARG A 207 1.28 -15.05 22.86
CA ARG A 207 0.40 -16.23 22.87
C ARG A 207 0.51 -17.01 21.56
N LEU A 208 0.35 -16.33 20.43
CA LEU A 208 0.43 -16.91 19.09
C LEU A 208 1.83 -17.46 18.79
N ASP A 209 2.90 -16.79 19.25
CA ASP A 209 4.27 -17.30 19.10
C ASP A 209 4.47 -18.68 19.76
N LYS A 210 3.91 -18.88 20.96
CA LYS A 210 3.95 -20.16 21.67
C LYS A 210 3.18 -21.26 20.91
N ILE A 211 1.99 -20.92 20.39
CA ILE A 211 1.18 -21.85 19.60
C ILE A 211 1.90 -22.24 18.32
N ILE A 212 2.38 -21.27 17.54
CA ILE A 212 3.04 -21.53 16.26
C ILE A 212 4.32 -22.36 16.42
N ARG A 213 5.08 -22.17 17.50
CA ARG A 213 6.25 -23.04 17.79
C ARG A 213 5.87 -24.51 17.94
N LYS A 214 4.66 -24.79 18.39
CA LYS A 214 4.16 -26.14 18.65
C LYS A 214 3.57 -26.81 17.39
N ILE A 215 2.83 -26.02 16.58
CA ILE A 215 2.06 -26.55 15.46
C ILE A 215 2.72 -26.33 14.08
N LYS A 216 3.78 -25.50 13.99
CA LYS A 216 4.47 -25.22 12.72
C LYS A 216 5.12 -26.48 12.19
N PRO A 217 4.78 -26.95 10.96
CA PRO A 217 5.42 -28.11 10.36
C PRO A 217 6.85 -27.82 9.90
N ASP A 218 7.69 -28.84 9.90
CA ASP A 218 9.04 -28.76 9.37
C ASP A 218 9.02 -28.52 7.86
N GLY A 219 9.97 -27.74 7.35
CA GLY A 219 10.07 -27.41 5.94
C GLY A 219 9.15 -26.27 5.47
N PHE A 220 8.28 -25.76 6.33
CA PHE A 220 7.37 -24.67 5.98
C PHE A 220 7.65 -23.40 6.81
N GLY A 221 7.58 -22.23 6.16
CA GLY A 221 7.49 -20.95 6.81
C GLY A 221 6.03 -20.60 7.13
N VAL A 222 5.82 -19.87 8.23
CA VAL A 222 4.49 -19.44 8.68
C VAL A 222 4.51 -17.97 9.05
N ILE A 223 3.57 -17.19 8.49
CA ILE A 223 3.33 -15.79 8.86
C ILE A 223 1.91 -15.67 9.40
N VAL A 224 1.79 -15.35 10.68
CA VAL A 224 0.48 -15.17 11.34
C VAL A 224 -0.09 -13.80 10.99
N ARG A 225 -1.34 -13.78 10.54
CA ARG A 225 -2.09 -12.58 10.15
C ARG A 225 -2.77 -11.93 11.36
N THR A 226 -3.21 -10.69 11.20
CA THR A 226 -3.97 -9.99 12.24
C THR A 226 -5.31 -10.68 12.55
N ALA A 227 -5.91 -11.35 11.57
CA ALA A 227 -7.15 -12.11 11.74
C ALA A 227 -7.03 -13.30 12.73
N ALA A 228 -5.82 -13.66 13.15
CA ALA A 228 -5.58 -14.71 14.14
C ALA A 228 -5.77 -14.25 15.60
N GLU A 229 -6.13 -12.99 15.83
CA GLU A 229 -6.41 -12.47 17.17
C GLU A 229 -7.52 -13.26 17.85
N GLY A 230 -7.27 -13.78 19.07
CA GLY A 230 -8.20 -14.58 19.85
C GLY A 230 -8.51 -15.98 19.32
N VAL A 231 -7.91 -16.39 18.20
CA VAL A 231 -8.18 -17.69 17.56
C VAL A 231 -7.55 -18.85 18.34
N SER A 232 -8.25 -19.99 18.38
CA SER A 232 -7.80 -21.19 19.09
C SER A 232 -6.62 -21.88 18.39
N GLU A 233 -5.86 -22.70 19.12
CA GLU A 233 -4.79 -23.55 18.56
C GLU A 233 -5.32 -24.49 17.49
N GLU A 234 -6.51 -25.06 17.70
CA GLU A 234 -7.16 -25.98 16.80
C GLU A 234 -7.51 -25.33 15.46
N SER A 235 -8.10 -24.13 15.47
CA SER A 235 -8.42 -23.39 14.25
C SER A 235 -7.18 -23.00 13.45
N LEU A 236 -6.09 -22.62 14.13
CA LEU A 236 -4.81 -22.35 13.49
C LEU A 236 -4.19 -23.60 12.85
N LYS A 237 -4.30 -24.74 13.52
CA LYS A 237 -3.83 -26.02 12.99
C LYS A 237 -4.62 -26.44 11.77
N ASN A 238 -5.95 -26.33 11.81
CA ASN A 238 -6.82 -26.64 10.68
C ASN A 238 -6.49 -25.77 9.45
N ASP A 239 -6.19 -24.47 9.66
CA ASP A 239 -5.76 -23.57 8.57
C ASP A 239 -4.42 -24.05 7.97
N ILE A 240 -3.46 -24.47 8.80
CA ILE A 240 -2.17 -25.03 8.35
C ILE A 240 -2.38 -26.31 7.55
N ASP A 241 -3.13 -27.27 8.08
CA ASP A 241 -3.35 -28.58 7.44
C ASP A 241 -4.04 -28.43 6.07
N LYS A 242 -5.00 -27.50 5.95
CA LYS A 242 -5.64 -27.16 4.68
C LYS A 242 -4.63 -26.60 3.66
N LEU A 243 -3.77 -25.65 4.09
CA LEU A 243 -2.79 -25.04 3.20
C LEU A 243 -1.68 -26.01 2.78
N ILE A 244 -1.34 -26.99 3.63
CA ILE A 244 -0.42 -28.07 3.27
C ILE A 244 -1.05 -28.94 2.17
N SER A 245 -2.32 -29.35 2.33
CA SER A 245 -3.02 -30.12 1.33
C SER A 245 -3.12 -29.38 -0.02
N GLU A 246 -3.30 -28.07 0.02
CA GLU A 246 -3.33 -27.22 -1.18
C GLU A 246 -1.95 -27.15 -1.87
N TRP A 247 -0.87 -27.05 -1.07
CA TRP A 247 0.51 -27.14 -1.58
C TRP A 247 0.81 -28.52 -2.19
N GLU A 248 0.46 -29.59 -1.51
CA GLU A 248 0.66 -30.97 -1.99
C GLU A 248 -0.07 -31.20 -3.33
N ALA A 249 -1.33 -30.76 -3.43
CA ALA A 249 -2.10 -30.81 -4.67
C ALA A 249 -1.47 -29.97 -5.78
N THR A 250 -0.87 -28.82 -5.44
CA THR A 250 -0.19 -27.93 -6.39
C THR A 250 1.14 -28.53 -6.85
N SER A 251 1.93 -29.06 -5.93
CA SER A 251 3.27 -29.60 -6.21
C SER A 251 3.27 -30.95 -6.92
N SER A 252 2.19 -31.73 -6.76
CA SER A 252 2.03 -33.06 -7.38
C SER A 252 1.43 -33.01 -8.79
N LYS A 253 0.95 -31.86 -9.26
CA LYS A 253 0.42 -31.75 -10.62
C LYS A 253 1.51 -32.06 -11.65
N ASP A 254 1.23 -33.05 -12.47
CA ASP A 254 2.02 -33.29 -13.70
C ASP A 254 1.71 -32.17 -14.68
N SER A 255 2.65 -31.24 -14.76
CA SER A 255 2.43 -29.91 -15.37
C SER A 255 2.61 -29.90 -16.88
N GLY A 256 3.10 -31.00 -17.49
CA GLY A 256 3.51 -30.97 -18.89
C GLY A 256 4.70 -30.00 -19.11
N SER A 257 4.75 -29.38 -20.29
CA SER A 257 5.82 -28.43 -20.63
C SER A 257 5.44 -26.99 -20.26
N ALA A 258 6.38 -26.25 -19.67
CA ALA A 258 6.20 -24.82 -19.37
C ALA A 258 6.08 -23.95 -20.66
N PRO A 259 5.27 -22.88 -20.67
CA PRO A 259 4.54 -22.30 -19.53
C PRO A 259 3.14 -22.91 -19.32
N VAL A 260 2.76 -23.15 -18.06
CA VAL A 260 1.43 -23.67 -17.70
C VAL A 260 0.95 -23.15 -16.33
N LEU A 261 -0.36 -22.91 -16.19
CA LEU A 261 -1.01 -22.53 -14.92
C LEU A 261 -1.15 -23.78 -14.03
N ILE A 262 -0.53 -23.75 -12.85
CA ILE A 262 -0.55 -24.85 -11.88
C ILE A 262 -1.65 -24.64 -10.84
N HIS A 263 -1.74 -23.42 -10.28
CA HIS A 263 -2.71 -23.06 -9.26
C HIS A 263 -3.33 -21.72 -9.62
N GLU A 264 -4.65 -21.66 -9.58
CA GLU A 264 -5.44 -20.46 -9.78
C GLU A 264 -5.92 -19.93 -8.44
N GLU A 265 -5.63 -18.66 -8.16
CA GLU A 265 -6.09 -17.97 -6.95
C GLU A 265 -7.63 -17.84 -6.97
N PRO A 266 -8.33 -18.02 -5.83
CA PRO A 266 -9.78 -17.87 -5.74
C PRO A 266 -10.31 -16.53 -6.25
N ASP A 267 -11.60 -16.48 -6.57
CA ASP A 267 -12.34 -15.27 -6.94
C ASP A 267 -12.15 -14.13 -5.94
N ILE A 268 -12.25 -12.89 -6.42
CA ILE A 268 -12.05 -11.68 -5.61
C ILE A 268 -12.95 -11.65 -4.37
N SER A 269 -14.17 -12.18 -4.44
CA SER A 269 -15.08 -12.24 -3.29
C SER A 269 -14.49 -13.08 -2.15
N ILE A 270 -13.91 -14.23 -2.46
CA ILE A 270 -13.22 -15.09 -1.49
C ILE A 270 -11.96 -14.40 -0.95
N LYS A 271 -11.18 -13.72 -1.81
CA LYS A 271 -10.00 -12.95 -1.38
C LYS A 271 -10.38 -11.85 -0.38
N VAL A 272 -11.40 -11.04 -0.70
CA VAL A 272 -11.88 -9.95 0.15
C VAL A 272 -12.46 -10.49 1.46
N ILE A 273 -13.24 -11.57 1.43
CA ILE A 273 -13.75 -12.23 2.62
C ILE A 273 -12.59 -12.72 3.50
N ARG A 274 -11.63 -13.43 2.93
CA ARG A 274 -10.44 -13.94 3.62
C ARG A 274 -9.65 -12.83 4.30
N GLU A 275 -9.60 -11.65 3.70
CA GLU A 275 -8.85 -10.53 4.22
C GLU A 275 -9.63 -9.66 5.20
N HIS A 276 -10.92 -9.47 4.99
CA HIS A 276 -11.72 -8.45 5.68
C HIS A 276 -12.71 -9.01 6.69
N LEU A 277 -13.35 -10.16 6.42
CA LEU A 277 -14.39 -10.66 7.28
C LEU A 277 -13.83 -11.03 8.67
N ASN A 278 -14.45 -10.54 9.73
CA ASN A 278 -14.13 -10.85 11.12
C ASN A 278 -15.38 -10.68 12.00
N SER A 279 -15.24 -10.90 13.30
CA SER A 279 -16.34 -10.78 14.28
C SER A 279 -16.98 -9.39 14.38
N GLY A 280 -16.32 -8.33 13.84
CA GLY A 280 -16.87 -6.98 13.76
C GLY A 280 -17.91 -6.80 12.63
N PHE A 281 -18.07 -7.79 11.73
CA PHE A 281 -19.11 -7.75 10.72
C PHE A 281 -20.42 -8.30 11.28
N LYS A 282 -21.50 -7.57 11.04
CA LYS A 282 -22.87 -7.97 11.43
C LYS A 282 -23.59 -8.69 10.31
N LYS A 283 -23.19 -8.45 9.06
CA LYS A 283 -23.89 -8.93 7.88
C LYS A 283 -22.97 -9.09 6.68
N LEU A 284 -23.16 -10.16 5.95
CA LEU A 284 -22.61 -10.41 4.63
C LEU A 284 -23.77 -10.74 3.70
N LEU A 285 -24.14 -9.80 2.81
CA LEU A 285 -25.24 -9.96 1.85
C LEU A 285 -24.69 -10.33 0.48
N ILE A 286 -25.29 -11.33 -0.15
CA ILE A 286 -24.88 -11.83 -1.46
C ILE A 286 -26.08 -11.95 -2.37
N GLU A 287 -26.04 -11.27 -3.51
CA GLU A 287 -27.15 -11.18 -4.46
C GLU A 287 -27.30 -12.41 -5.34
N ASN A 288 -26.19 -13.08 -5.70
CA ASN A 288 -26.19 -14.21 -6.64
C ASN A 288 -26.24 -15.57 -5.93
N ASN A 289 -27.15 -16.46 -6.33
CA ASN A 289 -27.34 -17.77 -5.72
C ASN A 289 -26.07 -18.64 -5.74
N LYS A 290 -25.41 -18.76 -6.89
CA LYS A 290 -24.20 -19.57 -7.04
C LYS A 290 -23.06 -19.03 -6.19
N GLN A 291 -22.88 -17.71 -6.12
CA GLN A 291 -21.88 -17.09 -5.28
C GLN A 291 -22.21 -17.24 -3.79
N PHE A 292 -23.49 -17.18 -3.44
CA PHE A 292 -23.96 -17.42 -2.07
C PHE A 292 -23.55 -18.83 -1.59
N ASP A 293 -23.82 -19.85 -2.39
CA ASP A 293 -23.48 -21.23 -2.03
C ASP A 293 -21.95 -21.40 -1.89
N ASN A 294 -21.17 -20.87 -2.82
CA ASN A 294 -19.71 -20.91 -2.78
C ASN A 294 -19.14 -20.20 -1.55
N VAL A 295 -19.62 -19.00 -1.25
CA VAL A 295 -19.16 -18.21 -0.10
C VAL A 295 -19.58 -18.87 1.21
N LYS A 296 -20.82 -19.36 1.29
CA LYS A 296 -21.33 -20.05 2.47
C LYS A 296 -20.52 -21.30 2.78
N GLN A 297 -20.22 -22.10 1.75
CA GLN A 297 -19.36 -23.27 1.90
C GLN A 297 -17.96 -22.87 2.38
N TYR A 298 -17.33 -21.87 1.73
CA TYR A 298 -16.01 -21.39 2.12
C TYR A 298 -15.97 -20.94 3.58
N ILE A 299 -16.98 -20.18 4.04
CA ILE A 299 -17.04 -19.69 5.43
C ILE A 299 -17.29 -20.85 6.40
N SER A 300 -18.17 -21.79 6.06
CA SER A 300 -18.40 -22.98 6.88
C SER A 300 -17.13 -23.81 7.08
N ASP A 301 -16.26 -23.89 6.07
CA ASP A 301 -15.01 -24.65 6.10
C ASP A 301 -13.86 -23.90 6.81
N THR A 302 -13.90 -22.56 6.84
CA THR A 302 -12.76 -21.76 7.32
C THR A 302 -13.06 -20.96 8.58
N SER A 303 -14.32 -20.61 8.82
CA SER A 303 -14.76 -19.76 9.93
C SER A 303 -16.22 -20.05 10.29
N PRO A 304 -16.53 -21.27 10.78
CA PRO A 304 -17.92 -21.69 11.04
C PRO A 304 -18.68 -20.73 11.97
N GLU A 305 -17.96 -20.08 12.89
CA GLU A 305 -18.51 -19.08 13.80
C GLU A 305 -19.11 -17.85 13.11
N LEU A 306 -18.71 -17.58 11.85
CA LEU A 306 -19.22 -16.46 11.05
C LEU A 306 -20.33 -16.89 10.07
N SER A 307 -20.70 -18.18 10.00
CA SER A 307 -21.73 -18.66 9.08
C SER A 307 -23.09 -18.01 9.28
N GLY A 308 -23.39 -17.61 10.52
CA GLY A 308 -24.66 -16.96 10.88
C GLY A 308 -24.87 -15.55 10.34
N ILE A 309 -23.81 -14.87 9.88
CA ILE A 309 -23.92 -13.51 9.32
C ILE A 309 -24.08 -13.50 7.79
N VAL A 310 -23.98 -14.68 7.14
CA VAL A 310 -24.09 -14.83 5.68
C VAL A 310 -25.55 -14.93 5.29
N GLU A 311 -26.04 -13.95 4.58
CA GLU A 311 -27.43 -13.87 4.17
C GLU A 311 -27.53 -13.72 2.64
N LYS A 312 -28.51 -14.40 2.06
CA LYS A 312 -28.88 -14.20 0.66
C LYS A 312 -29.70 -12.93 0.53
N TYR A 313 -29.38 -12.11 -0.44
CA TYR A 313 -30.18 -10.93 -0.76
C TYR A 313 -31.35 -11.30 -1.68
N GLU A 314 -32.59 -11.01 -1.25
CA GLU A 314 -33.83 -11.40 -1.96
C GLU A 314 -34.81 -10.23 -2.17
N ASP A 315 -34.32 -8.97 -2.10
CA ASP A 315 -35.15 -7.79 -2.38
C ASP A 315 -35.37 -7.62 -3.89
N SER A 316 -36.43 -6.87 -4.26
CA SER A 316 -36.75 -6.51 -5.64
C SER A 316 -35.83 -5.44 -6.21
N LEU A 317 -35.27 -4.57 -5.35
CA LEU A 317 -34.26 -3.58 -5.74
C LEU A 317 -32.88 -4.21 -5.82
N ASP A 318 -32.05 -3.68 -6.71
CA ASP A 318 -30.64 -4.02 -6.77
C ASP A 318 -29.95 -3.81 -5.42
N LEU A 319 -29.04 -4.72 -5.03
CA LEU A 319 -28.34 -4.64 -3.76
C LEU A 319 -27.59 -3.31 -3.62
N PHE A 320 -26.86 -2.87 -4.66
CA PHE A 320 -26.08 -1.64 -4.61
C PHE A 320 -26.93 -0.38 -4.69
N GLU A 321 -28.07 -0.44 -5.40
CA GLU A 321 -29.07 0.62 -5.41
C GLU A 321 -29.70 0.78 -4.03
N ARG A 322 -30.11 -0.34 -3.38
CA ARG A 322 -30.69 -0.35 -2.03
C ARG A 322 -29.83 0.32 -0.97
N TYR A 323 -28.50 0.16 -1.09
CA TYR A 323 -27.52 0.73 -0.17
C TYR A 323 -26.87 2.01 -0.68
N HIS A 324 -27.35 2.60 -1.77
CA HIS A 324 -26.81 3.82 -2.39
C HIS A 324 -25.31 3.77 -2.66
N ILE A 325 -24.80 2.59 -3.05
CA ILE A 325 -23.36 2.39 -3.25
C ILE A 325 -22.85 3.18 -4.45
N GLU A 326 -23.59 3.19 -5.56
CA GLU A 326 -23.19 3.91 -6.77
C GLU A 326 -23.12 5.43 -6.56
N ASP A 327 -24.04 6.00 -5.79
CA ASP A 327 -24.02 7.43 -5.45
C ASP A 327 -22.81 7.78 -4.56
N GLN A 328 -22.43 6.87 -3.65
CA GLN A 328 -21.26 7.05 -2.81
C GLN A 328 -19.96 6.92 -3.62
N ILE A 329 -19.92 6.02 -4.60
CA ILE A 329 -18.77 5.89 -5.53
C ILE A 329 -18.67 7.17 -6.37
N LYS A 330 -19.77 7.68 -6.97
CA LYS A 330 -19.75 8.92 -7.74
C LYS A 330 -19.17 10.07 -6.92
N LYS A 331 -19.62 10.24 -5.66
CA LYS A 331 -19.05 11.24 -4.74
C LYS A 331 -17.58 11.00 -4.42
N ALA A 332 -17.15 9.75 -4.35
CA ALA A 332 -15.75 9.40 -4.13
C ALA A 332 -14.85 9.63 -5.36
N LEU A 333 -15.41 9.81 -6.55
CA LEU A 333 -14.66 10.19 -7.76
C LEU A 333 -14.48 11.70 -7.89
N ASP A 334 -15.26 12.51 -7.13
CA ASP A 334 -15.15 13.96 -7.14
C ASP A 334 -13.83 14.43 -6.50
N ARG A 335 -13.27 15.51 -7.05
CA ARG A 335 -12.10 16.20 -6.48
C ARG A 335 -12.41 16.80 -5.10
N LYS A 336 -13.66 17.27 -4.90
CA LYS A 336 -14.12 17.92 -3.68
C LYS A 336 -14.93 16.99 -2.81
N VAL A 337 -14.58 16.92 -1.52
CA VAL A 337 -15.28 16.12 -0.50
C VAL A 337 -15.86 17.05 0.56
N TRP A 338 -17.16 17.00 0.78
CA TRP A 338 -17.82 17.81 1.79
C TRP A 338 -17.74 17.17 3.18
N LEU A 339 -17.49 18.00 4.19
CA LEU A 339 -17.53 17.63 5.61
C LEU A 339 -18.94 17.90 6.19
N PRO A 340 -19.33 17.17 7.26
CA PRO A 340 -20.63 17.35 7.91
C PRO A 340 -20.90 18.78 8.38
N SER A 341 -19.88 19.48 8.86
CA SER A 341 -19.96 20.87 9.32
C SER A 341 -20.18 21.90 8.19
N GLY A 342 -19.92 21.51 6.94
CA GLY A 342 -19.96 22.40 5.78
C GLY A 342 -18.57 22.87 5.32
N GLY A 343 -17.50 22.41 5.98
CA GLY A 343 -16.14 22.43 5.46
C GLY A 343 -15.97 21.47 4.27
N HIS A 344 -14.81 21.44 3.67
CA HIS A 344 -14.54 20.51 2.58
C HIS A 344 -13.04 20.23 2.40
N LEU A 345 -12.76 19.10 1.78
CA LEU A 345 -11.43 18.70 1.32
C LEU A 345 -11.33 18.91 -0.19
N ILE A 346 -10.14 19.23 -0.66
CA ILE A 346 -9.74 19.12 -2.06
C ILE A 346 -8.66 18.07 -2.14
N ILE A 347 -8.84 17.06 -2.97
CA ILE A 347 -7.90 15.95 -3.12
C ILE A 347 -7.37 15.98 -4.55
N ASP A 348 -6.10 16.30 -4.70
CA ASP A 348 -5.40 16.37 -5.98
C ASP A 348 -4.28 15.35 -6.04
N ARG A 349 -4.23 14.61 -7.14
CA ARG A 349 -3.17 13.67 -7.43
C ARG A 349 -2.21 14.26 -8.46
N THR A 350 -0.92 14.18 -8.18
CA THR A 350 0.14 14.45 -9.13
C THR A 350 0.83 13.14 -9.52
N GLU A 351 1.79 13.19 -10.43
CA GLU A 351 2.59 12.04 -10.81
C GLU A 351 3.35 11.42 -9.61
N ALA A 352 3.84 12.25 -8.68
CA ALA A 352 4.72 11.83 -7.59
C ALA A 352 4.02 11.68 -6.23
N LEU A 353 2.97 12.45 -5.95
CA LEU A 353 2.33 12.52 -4.64
C LEU A 353 0.86 12.95 -4.74
N THR A 354 0.10 12.70 -3.68
CA THR A 354 -1.25 13.23 -3.51
C THR A 354 -1.21 14.39 -2.52
N VAL A 355 -1.90 15.48 -2.84
CA VAL A 355 -2.06 16.65 -1.96
C VAL A 355 -3.52 16.72 -1.52
N ILE A 356 -3.73 17.00 -0.24
CA ILE A 356 -5.05 17.18 0.35
C ILE A 356 -5.08 18.53 1.07
N ASP A 357 -5.98 19.41 0.64
CA ASP A 357 -6.20 20.73 1.20
C ASP A 357 -7.52 20.75 2.00
N VAL A 358 -7.48 21.32 3.22
CA VAL A 358 -8.62 21.37 4.14
C VAL A 358 -9.15 22.80 4.24
N ASN A 359 -10.46 22.97 3.97
CA ASN A 359 -11.15 24.25 3.94
C ASN A 359 -12.32 24.28 4.92
N THR A 360 -12.52 25.40 5.65
CA THR A 360 -13.71 25.60 6.50
C THR A 360 -14.99 25.79 5.69
N GLY A 361 -14.89 26.28 4.45
CA GLY A 361 -16.06 26.55 3.61
C GLY A 361 -16.99 27.58 4.25
N LYS A 362 -18.23 27.14 4.52
CA LYS A 362 -19.26 27.96 5.18
C LYS A 362 -19.34 27.73 6.70
N PHE A 363 -18.48 26.90 7.26
CA PHE A 363 -18.47 26.61 8.69
C PHE A 363 -17.95 27.79 9.49
N VAL A 364 -18.83 28.42 10.28
CA VAL A 364 -18.54 29.65 11.05
C VAL A 364 -18.30 29.36 12.53
N GLY A 365 -18.59 28.12 13.00
CA GLY A 365 -18.47 27.76 14.42
C GLY A 365 -19.42 28.52 15.34
N LYS A 366 -19.30 28.22 16.65
CA LYS A 366 -20.17 28.85 17.68
C LYS A 366 -19.39 29.67 18.71
N ASP A 367 -18.15 29.29 19.01
CA ASP A 367 -17.39 29.84 20.15
C ASP A 367 -16.25 30.77 19.73
N SER A 368 -15.19 30.23 19.16
CA SER A 368 -14.03 30.98 18.69
C SER A 368 -13.52 30.46 17.35
N LEU A 369 -12.77 31.30 16.64
CA LEU A 369 -12.14 30.91 15.38
C LEU A 369 -11.27 29.66 15.56
N GLU A 370 -10.43 29.64 16.60
CA GLU A 370 -9.52 28.55 16.88
C GLU A 370 -10.25 27.23 17.22
N GLN A 371 -11.41 27.30 17.91
CA GLN A 371 -12.24 26.15 18.17
C GLN A 371 -12.89 25.62 16.90
N THR A 372 -13.39 26.53 16.06
CA THR A 372 -13.99 26.21 14.75
C THR A 372 -12.98 25.50 13.84
N VAL A 373 -11.75 26.03 13.74
CA VAL A 373 -10.65 25.43 12.98
C VAL A 373 -10.32 24.04 13.50
N PHE A 374 -10.21 23.88 14.82
CA PHE A 374 -9.88 22.60 15.43
C PHE A 374 -10.97 21.54 15.16
N GLU A 375 -12.25 21.87 15.31
CA GLU A 375 -13.37 20.95 15.02
C GLU A 375 -13.38 20.58 13.54
N ASN A 376 -13.20 21.52 12.62
CA ASN A 376 -13.13 21.27 11.20
C ASN A 376 -11.95 20.34 10.85
N ASN A 377 -10.79 20.55 11.45
CA ASN A 377 -9.60 19.72 11.24
C ASN A 377 -9.82 18.29 11.79
N LEU A 378 -10.55 18.11 12.90
CA LEU A 378 -10.89 16.78 13.42
C LEU A 378 -11.83 16.02 12.46
N GLU A 379 -12.86 16.68 11.94
CA GLU A 379 -13.74 16.10 10.92
C GLU A 379 -12.94 15.77 9.63
N ALA A 380 -12.06 16.68 9.22
CA ALA A 380 -11.17 16.46 8.08
C ALA A 380 -10.28 15.23 8.27
N ALA A 381 -9.69 15.05 9.47
CA ALA A 381 -8.84 13.89 9.76
C ALA A 381 -9.58 12.56 9.65
N GLU A 382 -10.84 12.49 10.13
CA GLU A 382 -11.69 11.32 9.98
C GLU A 382 -12.01 11.03 8.51
N GLU A 383 -12.42 12.07 7.78
CA GLU A 383 -12.82 11.93 6.40
C GLU A 383 -11.63 11.64 5.48
N ILE A 384 -10.46 12.26 5.70
CA ILE A 384 -9.23 11.95 4.95
C ILE A 384 -8.87 10.46 5.13
N ALA A 385 -8.84 9.95 6.36
CA ALA A 385 -8.55 8.54 6.61
C ALA A 385 -9.53 7.61 5.89
N ARG A 386 -10.84 7.97 5.84
CA ARG A 386 -11.86 7.25 5.08
C ARG A 386 -11.64 7.32 3.58
N GLN A 387 -11.33 8.50 3.03
CA GLN A 387 -11.09 8.70 1.60
C GLN A 387 -9.83 7.97 1.12
N LEU A 388 -8.78 7.91 1.93
CA LEU A 388 -7.58 7.13 1.62
C LEU A 388 -7.89 5.65 1.46
N ARG A 389 -8.80 5.10 2.29
CA ARG A 389 -9.24 3.70 2.19
C ARG A 389 -10.15 3.50 0.98
N LEU A 390 -11.19 4.35 0.82
CA LEU A 390 -12.20 4.22 -0.22
C LEU A 390 -11.63 4.37 -1.62
N ARG A 391 -10.76 5.36 -1.81
CA ARG A 391 -10.10 5.63 -3.10
C ARG A 391 -8.84 4.80 -3.32
N ASP A 392 -8.41 4.04 -2.31
CA ASP A 392 -7.12 3.31 -2.25
C ASP A 392 -5.91 4.18 -2.65
N ILE A 393 -5.88 5.43 -2.12
CA ILE A 393 -4.79 6.37 -2.37
C ILE A 393 -3.53 5.87 -1.66
N GLY A 394 -2.46 5.66 -2.42
CA GLY A 394 -1.17 5.21 -1.91
C GLY A 394 -0.02 6.11 -2.37
N GLY A 395 1.19 5.83 -1.87
CA GLY A 395 2.39 6.63 -2.15
C GLY A 395 2.64 7.68 -1.08
N ILE A 396 3.21 8.80 -1.49
CA ILE A 396 3.45 9.98 -0.65
C ILE A 396 2.19 10.84 -0.64
N ILE A 397 1.75 11.25 0.53
CA ILE A 397 0.56 12.07 0.74
C ILE A 397 0.94 13.25 1.62
N VAL A 398 0.59 14.45 1.18
CA VAL A 398 0.80 15.71 1.92
C VAL A 398 -0.56 16.31 2.20
N ILE A 399 -0.79 16.65 3.47
CA ILE A 399 -2.07 17.20 3.95
C ILE A 399 -1.82 18.59 4.53
N ASP A 400 -2.56 19.55 4.03
CA ASP A 400 -2.59 20.92 4.51
C ASP A 400 -3.82 21.11 5.39
N PHE A 401 -3.63 20.90 6.70
CA PHE A 401 -4.66 21.25 7.68
C PHE A 401 -4.68 22.73 7.96
N ILE A 402 -5.85 23.25 8.31
CA ILE A 402 -5.95 24.66 8.65
C ILE A 402 -5.07 24.97 9.86
N ASP A 403 -4.30 26.07 9.80
CA ASP A 403 -3.35 26.44 10.84
C ASP A 403 -3.98 26.55 12.23
N MET A 404 -3.29 25.99 13.22
CA MET A 404 -3.66 26.03 14.63
C MET A 404 -2.51 26.62 15.44
N GLU A 405 -2.82 27.59 16.28
CA GLU A 405 -1.82 28.31 17.09
C GLU A 405 -1.22 27.43 18.20
N THR A 406 -2.03 26.52 18.76
CA THR A 406 -1.68 25.76 19.96
C THR A 406 -1.07 24.40 19.61
N GLN A 407 0.18 24.16 20.00
CA GLN A 407 0.85 22.84 19.81
C GLN A 407 0.06 21.68 20.42
N ARG A 408 -0.66 21.92 21.51
CA ARG A 408 -1.53 20.89 22.13
C ARG A 408 -2.60 20.42 21.15
N ARG A 409 -3.30 21.33 20.46
CA ARG A 409 -4.33 20.98 19.46
C ARG A 409 -3.75 20.30 18.25
N GLN A 410 -2.57 20.73 17.80
CA GLN A 410 -1.84 20.03 16.73
C GLN A 410 -1.56 18.57 17.09
N GLN A 411 -1.12 18.32 18.33
CA GLN A 411 -0.86 16.95 18.81
C GLN A 411 -2.16 16.12 18.96
N GLU A 412 -3.23 16.75 19.45
CA GLU A 412 -4.56 16.10 19.55
C GLU A 412 -5.08 15.73 18.17
N LEU A 413 -4.96 16.59 17.17
CA LEU A 413 -5.29 16.32 15.77
C LEU A 413 -4.49 15.13 15.22
N LEU A 414 -3.16 15.13 15.38
CA LEU A 414 -2.31 14.03 14.91
C LEU A 414 -2.67 12.70 15.57
N ASN A 415 -2.97 12.71 16.86
CA ASN A 415 -3.39 11.51 17.58
C ASN A 415 -4.73 10.99 17.04
N LYS A 416 -5.70 11.88 16.82
CA LYS A 416 -6.99 11.52 16.20
C LYS A 416 -6.79 10.95 14.81
N PHE A 417 -5.98 11.60 13.97
CA PHE A 417 -5.69 11.14 12.62
C PHE A 417 -5.03 9.76 12.61
N LYS A 418 -4.04 9.53 13.48
CA LYS A 418 -3.41 8.20 13.64
C LYS A 418 -4.39 7.14 14.10
N GLN A 419 -5.35 7.47 14.98
CA GLN A 419 -6.42 6.56 15.40
C GLN A 419 -7.34 6.18 14.24
N GLU A 420 -7.72 7.14 13.41
CA GLU A 420 -8.56 6.87 12.23
C GLU A 420 -7.82 6.02 11.19
N LEU A 421 -6.54 6.30 10.93
CA LEU A 421 -5.69 5.51 10.06
C LEU A 421 -5.44 4.08 10.58
N ALA A 422 -5.54 3.84 11.90
CA ALA A 422 -5.41 2.49 12.46
C ALA A 422 -6.54 1.54 12.02
N LYS A 423 -7.68 2.06 11.56
CA LYS A 423 -8.77 1.29 10.94
C LYS A 423 -8.38 0.71 9.58
N ASP A 424 -7.43 1.34 8.88
CA ASP A 424 -6.91 0.89 7.59
C ASP A 424 -6.02 -0.34 7.74
N LYS A 425 -6.21 -1.36 6.90
CA LYS A 425 -5.36 -2.56 6.86
C LYS A 425 -4.05 -2.32 6.13
N THR A 426 -4.03 -1.35 5.25
CA THR A 426 -2.84 -0.97 4.50
C THR A 426 -1.86 -0.25 5.41
N ARG A 427 -0.58 -0.55 5.24
CA ARG A 427 0.46 0.07 6.07
C ARG A 427 0.57 1.56 5.74
N THR A 428 0.39 2.38 6.78
CA THR A 428 0.59 3.82 6.77
C THR A 428 1.74 4.22 7.70
N GLN A 429 2.35 5.34 7.42
CA GLN A 429 3.34 5.97 8.30
C GLN A 429 3.11 7.49 8.25
N VAL A 430 2.76 8.07 9.39
CA VAL A 430 2.52 9.51 9.54
C VAL A 430 3.72 10.13 10.24
N PHE A 431 4.24 11.22 9.70
CA PHE A 431 5.32 12.01 10.30
C PHE A 431 4.74 13.11 11.20
N GLU A 432 5.60 13.81 11.90
CA GLU A 432 5.21 15.00 12.68
C GLU A 432 4.84 16.15 11.73
N ILE A 433 4.09 17.13 12.25
CA ILE A 433 3.76 18.34 11.48
C ILE A 433 5.08 19.05 11.12
N SER A 434 5.26 19.33 9.84
CA SER A 434 6.45 20.00 9.32
C SER A 434 6.50 21.47 9.78
N ARG A 435 7.63 22.14 9.58
CA ARG A 435 7.77 23.58 9.88
C ARG A 435 6.86 24.46 9.04
N LEU A 436 6.33 23.94 7.95
CA LEU A 436 5.37 24.63 7.07
C LEU A 436 3.91 24.39 7.49
N GLY A 437 3.66 23.67 8.60
CA GLY A 437 2.30 23.33 9.02
C GLY A 437 1.74 22.07 8.38
N LEU A 438 2.45 21.44 7.43
CA LEU A 438 1.96 20.31 6.66
C LEU A 438 2.12 18.96 7.40
N VAL A 439 1.15 18.07 7.25
CA VAL A 439 1.26 16.68 7.69
C VAL A 439 1.70 15.80 6.51
N GLU A 440 2.85 15.19 6.67
CA GLU A 440 3.42 14.28 5.68
C GLU A 440 3.14 12.83 6.09
N MET A 441 2.73 12.00 5.14
CA MET A 441 2.54 10.57 5.37
C MET A 441 2.85 9.72 4.15
N THR A 442 3.05 8.44 4.38
CA THR A 442 3.11 7.45 3.32
C THR A 442 2.09 6.35 3.56
N ARG A 443 1.48 5.85 2.50
CA ARG A 443 0.62 4.67 2.48
C ARG A 443 1.09 3.72 1.39
N LYS A 444 1.17 2.43 1.70
CA LYS A 444 1.61 1.43 0.73
C LYS A 444 0.61 1.38 -0.45
N ASN A 445 1.11 1.44 -1.70
CA ASN A 445 0.29 1.16 -2.89
C ASN A 445 -0.07 -0.32 -2.93
N VAL A 446 -1.36 -0.64 -2.99
CA VAL A 446 -1.89 -2.02 -3.02
C VAL A 446 -2.55 -2.32 -4.36
N SER A 447 -3.35 -1.40 -4.89
CA SER A 447 -4.04 -1.52 -6.18
C SER A 447 -3.83 -0.28 -7.06
N ALA A 448 -4.50 -0.24 -8.20
CA ALA A 448 -4.51 0.93 -9.09
C ALA A 448 -5.25 2.13 -8.48
N GLY A 449 -6.16 1.90 -7.54
CA GLY A 449 -7.00 2.93 -6.95
C GLY A 449 -8.39 3.02 -7.60
N LEU A 450 -9.32 3.69 -6.88
CA LEU A 450 -10.71 3.80 -7.34
C LEU A 450 -10.82 4.67 -8.58
N ILE A 451 -10.12 5.82 -8.60
CA ILE A 451 -10.20 6.78 -9.71
C ILE A 451 -9.68 6.14 -10.98
N GLU A 452 -8.52 5.48 -10.92
CA GLU A 452 -7.88 4.83 -12.05
C GLU A 452 -8.70 3.65 -12.60
N SER A 453 -9.55 3.05 -11.76
CA SER A 453 -10.45 1.96 -12.19
C SER A 453 -11.68 2.45 -12.94
N PHE A 454 -12.00 3.75 -12.86
CA PHE A 454 -13.20 4.35 -13.45
C PHE A 454 -12.91 5.52 -14.40
N SER A 455 -11.65 5.80 -14.72
CA SER A 455 -11.25 6.92 -15.58
C SER A 455 -10.14 6.54 -16.52
N ASP A 456 -10.15 7.21 -17.67
CA ASP A 456 -9.07 7.21 -18.64
C ASP A 456 -8.37 8.58 -18.63
N GLU A 457 -7.14 8.64 -19.11
CA GLU A 457 -6.41 9.90 -19.25
C GLU A 457 -7.09 10.77 -20.32
N CYS A 458 -7.29 12.04 -20.03
CA CYS A 458 -7.91 12.98 -20.96
C CYS A 458 -6.99 13.27 -22.15
N GLU A 459 -7.38 12.93 -23.37
CA GLU A 459 -6.59 13.13 -24.59
C GLU A 459 -6.30 14.60 -24.88
N GLU A 460 -7.18 15.54 -24.49
CA GLU A 460 -7.01 16.98 -24.78
C GLU A 460 -5.96 17.64 -23.88
N CYS A 461 -5.93 17.30 -22.58
CA CYS A 461 -5.01 17.94 -21.64
C CYS A 461 -3.87 17.03 -21.17
N ASN A 462 -3.85 15.75 -21.56
CA ASN A 462 -2.87 14.75 -21.11
C ASN A 462 -2.68 14.77 -19.57
N GLY A 463 -3.78 14.75 -18.84
CA GLY A 463 -3.80 14.76 -17.37
C GLY A 463 -3.49 16.12 -16.71
N ARG A 464 -3.22 17.19 -17.47
CA ARG A 464 -2.89 18.52 -16.90
C ARG A 464 -4.07 19.23 -16.24
N GLY A 465 -5.31 18.92 -16.61
CA GLY A 465 -6.51 19.62 -16.16
C GLY A 465 -6.71 21.02 -16.74
N LEU A 466 -5.86 21.44 -17.68
CA LEU A 466 -5.91 22.73 -18.35
C LEU A 466 -5.68 22.52 -19.86
N ILE A 467 -6.48 23.19 -20.67
CA ILE A 467 -6.28 23.27 -22.11
C ILE A 467 -5.52 24.56 -22.42
N ILE A 468 -4.37 24.41 -23.05
CA ILE A 468 -3.56 25.57 -23.46
C ILE A 468 -4.12 26.06 -24.78
N GLY A 469 -4.69 27.27 -24.79
CA GLY A 469 -5.12 27.90 -26.01
C GLY A 469 -3.95 28.20 -26.95
N ASP A 470 -4.24 28.35 -28.24
CA ASP A 470 -3.23 28.74 -29.23
C ASP A 470 -2.75 30.17 -28.96
N ILE A 471 -1.55 30.30 -28.39
CA ILE A 471 -0.95 31.57 -27.97
C ILE A 471 -0.56 32.42 -29.23
N PHE A 472 -0.51 31.79 -30.41
CA PHE A 472 -0.04 32.41 -31.63
C PHE A 472 -1.15 32.73 -32.66
N SER A 473 -2.41 32.30 -32.40
CA SER A 473 -3.54 32.54 -33.31
C SER A 473 -4.18 33.93 -33.15
N ASN A 474 -3.80 34.72 -32.14
CA ASN A 474 -4.36 36.08 -31.93
C ASN A 474 -3.73 37.19 -32.79
N ASN A 475 -3.04 36.86 -33.87
CA ASN A 475 -2.55 37.84 -34.85
C ASN A 475 -3.33 37.86 -36.17
N SER A 476 -4.56 37.37 -36.21
CA SER A 476 -5.49 37.78 -37.25
C SER A 476 -6.01 39.17 -36.88
N VAL A 477 -5.32 40.22 -37.33
CA VAL A 477 -5.88 41.55 -37.43
C VAL A 477 -7.18 41.40 -38.23
N ASP A 478 -8.31 41.72 -37.60
CA ASP A 478 -9.59 41.87 -38.28
C ASP A 478 -9.43 42.92 -39.39
N THR A 479 -9.20 42.45 -40.61
CA THR A 479 -9.19 43.27 -41.84
C THR A 479 -10.60 43.64 -42.30
N ASP A 480 -11.62 43.23 -41.58
CA ASP A 480 -13.04 43.48 -41.96
C ASP A 480 -13.61 44.84 -41.50
N LEU A 481 -12.77 45.75 -40.94
CA LEU A 481 -13.19 47.08 -40.49
C LEU A 481 -12.74 48.21 -41.44
N LEU A 482 -12.27 47.97 -42.68
CA LEU A 482 -11.81 48.98 -43.61
C LEU A 482 -12.64 49.08 -44.94
N GLU A 483 -13.85 48.53 -44.98
CA GLU A 483 -14.81 48.86 -46.02
C GLU A 483 -15.91 49.76 -45.42
N THR A 484 -15.57 51.02 -45.14
CA THR A 484 -16.57 52.08 -45.04
C THR A 484 -16.65 52.82 -46.38
N ASP A 485 -17.80 52.66 -46.99
CA ASP A 485 -18.26 53.36 -48.18
C ASP A 485 -17.90 54.83 -48.19
N VAL A 486 -17.07 55.22 -49.16
CA VAL A 486 -16.98 56.64 -49.57
C VAL A 486 -18.05 56.84 -50.63
N VAL A 487 -19.17 57.36 -50.25
CA VAL A 487 -20.14 57.97 -51.17
C VAL A 487 -19.63 59.35 -51.52
N VAL A 488 -19.26 59.57 -52.76
CA VAL A 488 -18.94 60.87 -53.35
C VAL A 488 -20.25 61.40 -53.99
N GLU A 489 -20.70 62.57 -53.52
CA GLU A 489 -21.51 63.47 -54.30
C GLU A 489 -20.63 64.41 -55.15
#